data_2c2f88f735600e6e7b63352ae31faa26
#
_entry.id   2c2f88f735600e6e7b63352ae31faa26
#
_cell.length_a   1.000
_cell.length_b   1.000
_cell.length_c   1.000
_cell.angle_alpha   90.00
_cell.angle_beta   90.00
_cell.angle_gamma   90.00
#
_symmetry.space_group_name_H-M   'P 1'
#
loop_
_entity.id
_entity.type
_entity.pdbx_description
1 polymer ?
#
loop_
_entity_poly.entity_id
_entity_poly.type
_entity_poly.pdbx_seq_one_letter_code
_entity_poly.pdbx_strand_id
1 'polypeptide(L)' 'MATNAMIHEMPRRDALLTVEEVAQRLNVSKDWVWDHSSRKAPYLPVIRMSDGVLRYRFSEVEEFVNERERLSSLRRKRR' A
#
# COMPACT_ATOMS: atom_id res chain seq x y z
N MET A 1 23.11 -19.57 -6.93
CA MET A 1 22.53 -18.71 -7.84
C MET A 1 22.38 -17.33 -7.35
N ALA A 2 23.27 -16.57 -7.78
CA ALA A 2 23.32 -15.18 -7.34
C ALA A 2 22.11 -14.39 -7.78
N THR A 3 21.44 -14.83 -8.81
CA THR A 3 20.31 -14.09 -9.32
C THR A 3 19.16 -13.98 -8.36
N ASN A 4 19.08 -14.92 -7.44
CA ASN A 4 17.95 -14.89 -6.53
C ASN A 4 18.00 -13.71 -5.58
N ALA A 5 19.20 -13.29 -5.24
CA ALA A 5 19.32 -12.16 -4.33
C ALA A 5 18.76 -10.89 -4.91
N MET A 6 18.93 -10.71 -6.21
CA MET A 6 18.41 -9.50 -6.84
C MET A 6 16.91 -9.48 -6.88
N ILE A 7 16.32 -10.64 -7.10
CA ILE A 7 14.87 -10.71 -7.19
C ILE A 7 14.23 -10.35 -5.88
N HIS A 8 14.89 -10.67 -4.79
CA HIS A 8 14.31 -10.41 -3.47
C HIS A 8 14.23 -8.96 -3.11
N GLU A 9 14.93 -8.11 -3.83
CA GLU A 9 14.92 -6.71 -3.48
C GLU A 9 13.67 -6.00 -3.94
N MET A 10 12.93 -6.62 -4.86
CA MET A 10 11.70 -6.02 -5.35
C MET A 10 10.55 -6.97 -5.09
N PRO A 11 9.53 -6.49 -4.41
CA PRO A 11 8.38 -7.36 -4.16
C PRO A 11 7.67 -7.67 -5.46
N ARG A 12 7.09 -8.83 -5.51
CA ARG A 12 6.27 -9.19 -6.64
C ARG A 12 4.99 -8.37 -6.62
N ARG A 13 4.41 -8.19 -7.80
CA ARG A 13 3.21 -7.39 -7.88
C ARG A 13 2.08 -7.94 -7.03
N ASP A 14 2.01 -9.24 -6.88
CA ASP A 14 0.95 -9.84 -6.08
C ASP A 14 1.41 -10.25 -4.69
N ALA A 15 2.57 -9.81 -4.27
CA ALA A 15 3.07 -10.11 -2.93
C ALA A 15 2.15 -9.51 -1.88
N LEU A 16 2.07 -10.18 -0.75
CA LEU A 16 1.28 -9.70 0.36
C LEU A 16 2.18 -8.95 1.32
N LEU A 17 1.72 -7.78 1.72
CA LEU A 17 2.48 -6.90 2.59
C LEU A 17 1.79 -6.80 3.94
N THR A 18 2.57 -6.62 4.98
CA THR A 18 2.04 -6.36 6.32
C THR A 18 1.72 -4.89 6.49
N VAL A 19 1.02 -4.57 7.58
CA VAL A 19 0.76 -3.17 7.92
C VAL A 19 2.07 -2.39 8.02
N GLU A 20 3.08 -2.99 8.66
CA GLU A 20 4.36 -2.32 8.81
C GLU A 20 5.02 -2.06 7.48
N GLU A 21 4.94 -3.02 6.58
CA GLU A 21 5.55 -2.85 5.27
C GLU A 21 4.84 -1.78 4.45
N VAL A 22 3.52 -1.71 4.55
CA VAL A 22 2.78 -0.68 3.86
C VAL A 22 3.11 0.69 4.45
N ALA A 23 3.14 0.78 5.78
CA ALA A 23 3.46 2.05 6.43
C ALA A 23 4.82 2.55 5.99
N GLN A 24 5.79 1.65 5.92
CA GLN A 24 7.13 2.02 5.52
C GLN A 24 7.16 2.46 4.07
N ARG A 25 6.47 1.73 3.22
CA ARG A 25 6.45 2.04 1.79
C ARG A 25 5.78 3.38 1.50
N LEU A 26 4.70 3.67 2.22
CA LEU A 26 4.00 4.93 2.03
C LEU A 26 4.56 6.06 2.89
N ASN A 27 5.49 5.72 3.77
CA ASN A 27 6.11 6.69 4.66
C ASN A 27 5.07 7.36 5.56
N VAL A 28 4.22 6.56 6.14
CA VAL A 28 3.21 7.02 7.07
C VAL A 28 3.27 6.14 8.32
N SER A 29 2.51 6.50 9.33
CA SER A 29 2.48 5.72 10.56
C SER A 29 1.63 4.47 10.36
N LYS A 30 1.84 3.49 11.23
CA LYS A 30 0.99 2.30 11.21
C LYS A 30 -0.45 2.66 11.52
N ASP A 31 -0.66 3.63 12.39
CA ASP A 31 -2.00 4.06 12.70
C ASP A 31 -2.71 4.60 11.47
N TRP A 32 -1.98 5.33 10.63
CA TRP A 32 -2.54 5.83 9.39
C TRP A 32 -3.03 4.66 8.52
N VAL A 33 -2.20 3.61 8.43
CA VAL A 33 -2.56 2.46 7.61
C VAL A 33 -3.79 1.77 8.19
N TRP A 34 -3.83 1.59 9.50
CA TRP A 34 -4.99 0.98 10.14
C TRP A 34 -6.26 1.78 9.89
N ASP A 35 -6.17 3.10 10.06
CA ASP A 35 -7.33 3.95 9.89
C ASP A 35 -7.86 3.88 8.46
N HIS A 36 -6.96 3.91 7.49
CA HIS A 36 -7.38 3.95 6.11
C HIS A 36 -7.64 2.57 5.53
N SER A 37 -7.53 1.54 6.34
CA SER A 37 -7.89 0.20 5.89
C SER A 37 -9.39 -0.07 6.00
N SER A 38 -10.10 0.64 6.88
CA SER A 38 -11.53 0.39 7.00
C SER A 38 -12.30 1.54 7.63
N ARG A 39 -11.63 2.50 8.24
CA ARG A 39 -12.33 3.47 9.07
C ARG A 39 -12.55 4.80 8.39
N LYS A 40 -11.67 5.22 7.53
CA LYS A 40 -11.85 6.51 6.87
C LYS A 40 -11.24 6.49 5.48
N ALA A 41 -11.83 7.27 4.62
CA ALA A 41 -11.36 7.42 3.25
C ALA A 41 -10.12 8.30 3.23
N PRO A 42 -9.26 8.15 2.24
CA PRO A 42 -9.37 7.15 1.18
C PRO A 42 -9.01 5.76 1.68
N TYR A 43 -9.66 4.76 1.14
CA TYR A 43 -9.51 3.40 1.65
C TYR A 43 -8.44 2.64 0.92
N LEU A 44 -7.55 2.02 1.71
CA LEU A 44 -6.58 1.07 1.18
C LEU A 44 -7.26 -0.28 0.98
N PRO A 45 -7.07 -0.92 -0.17
CA PRO A 45 -7.56 -2.29 -0.33
C PRO A 45 -6.84 -3.20 0.68
N VAL A 46 -7.61 -3.92 1.46
CA VAL A 46 -7.06 -4.74 2.53
C VAL A 46 -7.65 -6.14 2.48
N ILE A 47 -6.82 -7.11 2.79
CA ILE A 47 -7.25 -8.51 2.88
C ILE A 47 -7.23 -8.90 4.34
N ARG A 48 -8.37 -9.36 4.84
CA ARG A 48 -8.45 -9.81 6.22
C ARG A 48 -8.17 -11.31 6.25
N MET A 49 -7.00 -11.65 6.78
CA MET A 49 -6.63 -13.05 6.84
C MET A 49 -7.33 -13.76 7.97
N SER A 50 -7.46 -13.08 9.11
CA SER A 50 -8.14 -13.58 10.28
C SER A 50 -8.27 -12.41 11.23
N ASP A 51 -8.71 -12.70 12.47
CA ASP A 51 -8.89 -11.63 13.44
C ASP A 51 -7.59 -10.86 13.64
N GLY A 52 -7.63 -9.59 13.31
CA GLY A 52 -6.51 -8.73 13.54
C GLY A 52 -5.31 -8.95 12.64
N VAL A 53 -5.43 -9.82 11.64
CA VAL A 53 -4.31 -10.09 10.74
C VAL A 53 -4.67 -9.56 9.36
N LEU A 54 -4.05 -8.47 8.98
CA LEU A 54 -4.33 -7.80 7.73
C LEU A 54 -3.14 -7.91 6.80
N ARG A 55 -3.44 -8.02 5.51
CA ARG A 55 -2.40 -8.00 4.48
C ARG A 55 -2.88 -7.17 3.32
N TYR A 56 -1.93 -6.73 2.52
CA TYR A 56 -2.21 -5.83 1.41
C TYR A 56 -1.48 -6.33 0.18
N ARG A 57 -2.10 -6.28 -0.96
CA ARG A 57 -1.42 -6.67 -2.20
C ARG A 57 -0.55 -5.53 -2.68
N PHE A 58 0.68 -5.85 -3.02
CA PHE A 58 1.62 -4.85 -3.48
C PHE A 58 1.05 -4.05 -4.66
N SER A 59 0.47 -4.75 -5.63
CA SER A 59 -0.05 -4.06 -6.79
C SER A 59 -1.18 -3.11 -6.44
N GLU A 60 -2.00 -3.46 -5.47
CA GLU A 60 -3.11 -2.60 -5.09
C GLU A 60 -2.65 -1.40 -4.29
N VAL A 61 -1.58 -1.57 -3.51
CA VAL A 61 -0.99 -0.43 -2.82
C VAL A 61 -0.43 0.55 -3.85
N GLU A 62 0.22 0.03 -4.88
CA GLU A 62 0.74 0.87 -5.94
C GLU A 62 -0.37 1.63 -6.64
N GLU A 63 -1.47 0.95 -6.93
CA GLU A 63 -2.59 1.62 -7.58
C GLU A 63 -3.22 2.66 -6.69
N PHE A 64 -3.27 2.41 -5.40
CA PHE A 64 -3.76 3.40 -4.46
C PHE A 64 -2.92 4.67 -4.54
N VAL A 65 -1.61 4.52 -4.56
CA VAL A 65 -0.72 5.67 -4.65
C VAL A 65 -0.92 6.39 -5.97
N ASN A 66 -1.01 5.65 -7.06
CA ASN A 66 -1.20 6.25 -8.37
C ASN A 66 -2.48 7.05 -8.45
N GLU A 67 -3.53 6.54 -7.85
CA GLU A 67 -4.81 7.25 -7.84
C GLU A 67 -4.72 8.51 -7.01
N ARG A 68 -4.05 8.44 -5.86
CA ARG A 68 -3.85 9.63 -5.04
C ARG A 68 -3.06 10.68 -5.80
N GLU A 69 -2.05 10.23 -6.52
CA GLU A 69 -1.23 11.15 -7.29
C GLU A 69 -2.04 11.81 -8.40
N ARG A 70 -2.86 11.02 -9.08
CA ARG A 70 -3.68 11.54 -10.16
C ARG A 70 -4.65 12.61 -9.63
N LEU A 71 -5.30 12.33 -8.51
CA LEU A 71 -6.24 13.28 -7.94
C LEU A 71 -5.54 14.54 -7.45
N SER A 72 -4.37 14.40 -6.87
CA SER A 72 -3.60 15.56 -6.43
C SER A 72 -3.20 16.43 -7.61
N SER A 73 -2.85 15.79 -8.71
CA SER A 73 -2.48 16.53 -9.91
C SER A 73 -3.66 17.31 -10.47
N LEU A 74 -4.84 16.71 -10.46
CA LEU A 74 -6.02 17.39 -10.92
C LEU A 74 -6.33 18.61 -10.07
N ARG A 75 -6.16 18.49 -8.76
CA ARG A 75 -6.43 19.60 -7.88
C ARG A 75 -5.50 20.76 -8.16
N ARG A 76 -4.24 20.45 -8.42
CA ARG A 76 -3.28 21.50 -8.73
C ARG A 76 -3.65 22.22 -10.02
N LYS A 77 -4.13 21.46 -10.99
CA LYS A 77 -4.48 22.07 -12.27
C LYS A 77 -5.71 22.92 -12.23
N ARG A 78 -6.55 22.71 -11.26
CA ARG A 78 -7.80 23.46 -11.20
C ARG A 78 -7.61 24.86 -10.70
N ARG A 79 -6.47 25.20 -10.22
CA ARG A 79 -6.23 26.56 -9.74
C ARG A 79 -6.14 27.60 -10.85
#